data_8c5e9f4f47bbbe018687572cdbc4501d
#
_entry.id   8c5e9f4f47bbbe018687572cdbc4501d
#
_cell.length_a   1.000
_cell.length_b   1.000
_cell.length_c   1.000
_cell.angle_alpha   90.00
_cell.angle_beta   90.00
_cell.angle_gamma   90.00
#
_symmetry.space_group_name_H-M   'P 1'
#
loop_
_entity.id
_entity.type
_entity.pdbx_description
1 polymer ?
#
loop_
_entity_poly.entity_id
_entity_poly.type
_entity_poly.pdbx_seq_one_letter_code
_entity_poly.pdbx_strand_id
1 'polypeptide(L)' 'MTKNFTVRLPDDEASDIEALARAEGISLNETVRRALVESIDKRRADPEFKARVRRIIKEDRELLERLAR' A
#
# COMPACT_ATOMS: atom_id res chain seq x y z
N MET A 1 15.05 -2.36 8.17
CA MET A 1 15.34 -1.07 7.51
C MET A 1 14.06 -0.39 7.07
N THR A 2 13.98 0.91 7.27
CA THR A 2 12.83 1.69 6.83
C THR A 2 13.22 2.55 5.63
N LYS A 3 12.27 2.76 4.75
CA LYS A 3 12.43 3.67 3.61
C LYS A 3 11.35 4.72 3.67
N ASN A 4 11.69 5.93 3.25
CA ASN A 4 10.73 7.02 3.18
C ASN A 4 10.22 7.19 1.76
N PHE A 5 8.91 7.37 1.64
CA PHE A 5 8.29 7.66 0.36
C PHE A 5 7.57 8.99 0.45
N THR A 6 7.63 9.76 -0.60
CA THR A 6 6.90 11.02 -0.71
C THR A 6 5.71 10.81 -1.64
N VAL A 7 4.52 11.15 -1.14
CA VAL A 7 3.28 11.05 -1.92
C VAL A 7 2.66 12.42 -2.00
N ARG A 8 2.31 12.85 -3.20
CA ARG A 8 1.60 14.10 -3.43
C ARG A 8 0.14 13.80 -3.73
N LEU A 9 -0.74 14.48 -3.02
CA LEU A 9 -2.17 14.29 -3.17
C LEU A 9 -2.85 15.63 -3.47
N PRO A 10 -3.90 15.63 -4.29
CA PRO A 10 -4.77 16.80 -4.41
C PRO A 10 -5.31 17.20 -3.04
N ASP A 11 -5.60 18.49 -2.88
CA ASP A 11 -6.02 19.03 -1.58
C ASP A 11 -7.26 18.34 -1.01
N ASP A 12 -8.22 17.99 -1.85
CA ASP A 12 -9.43 17.30 -1.42
C ASP A 12 -9.14 15.90 -0.88
N GLU A 13 -8.28 15.15 -1.56
CA GLU A 13 -7.87 13.83 -1.09
C GLU A 13 -7.06 13.92 0.21
N ALA A 14 -6.18 14.90 0.31
CA ALA A 14 -5.40 15.12 1.52
C ALA A 14 -6.31 15.43 2.70
N SER A 15 -7.33 16.27 2.49
CA SER A 15 -8.31 16.61 3.52
C SER A 15 -9.11 15.40 3.96
N ASP A 16 -9.48 14.53 3.04
CA ASP A 16 -10.22 13.31 3.35
C ASP A 16 -9.39 12.37 4.23
N ILE A 17 -8.11 12.22 3.91
CA ILE A 17 -7.21 11.36 4.69
C ILE A 17 -7.00 11.94 6.10
N GLU A 18 -6.83 13.25 6.19
CA GLU A 18 -6.70 13.91 7.49
C GLU A 18 -7.95 13.73 8.36
N ALA A 19 -9.12 13.83 7.75
CA ALA A 19 -10.38 13.60 8.44
C ALA A 19 -10.51 12.16 8.93
N LEU A 20 -10.12 11.21 8.10
CA LEU A 20 -10.13 9.79 8.47
C LEU A 20 -9.21 9.52 9.65
N ALA A 21 -8.00 10.05 9.62
CA ALA A 21 -7.03 9.90 10.71
C ALA A 21 -7.60 10.46 12.02
N ARG A 22 -8.23 11.63 11.94
CA ARG A 22 -8.83 12.28 13.11
C ARG A 22 -9.99 11.46 13.67
N ALA A 23 -10.83 10.93 12.78
CA ALA A 23 -11.98 10.12 13.18
C ALA A 23 -11.54 8.82 13.88
N GLU A 24 -10.45 8.22 13.43
CA GLU A 24 -9.93 6.99 14.03
C GLU A 24 -8.99 7.23 15.21
N GLY A 25 -8.61 8.46 15.47
CA GLY A 25 -7.71 8.80 16.57
C GLY A 25 -6.29 8.30 16.41
N ILE A 26 -5.82 8.22 15.18
CA ILE A 26 -4.45 7.79 14.85
C ILE A 26 -3.74 8.88 14.05
N SER A 27 -2.41 8.76 13.92
CA SER A 27 -1.63 9.72 13.14
C SER A 27 -1.95 9.62 11.66
N LEU A 28 -1.72 10.70 10.94
CA LEU A 28 -1.85 10.71 9.48
C LEU A 28 -0.95 9.65 8.86
N ASN A 29 0.28 9.55 9.34
CA ASN A 29 1.24 8.58 8.84
C ASN A 29 0.75 7.14 9.03
N GLU A 30 0.17 6.84 10.19
CA GLU A 30 -0.39 5.51 10.47
C GLU A 30 -1.61 5.22 9.59
N THR A 31 -2.44 6.22 9.33
CA THR A 31 -3.59 6.08 8.44
C THR A 31 -3.13 5.68 7.04
N VAL A 32 -2.13 6.39 6.53
CA VAL A 32 -1.57 6.08 5.19
C VAL A 32 -0.94 4.70 5.17
N ARG A 33 -0.18 4.36 6.20
CA ARG A 33 0.46 3.05 6.30
C ARG A 33 -0.57 1.92 6.28
N ARG A 34 -1.64 2.05 7.05
CA ARG A 34 -2.72 1.06 7.08
C ARG A 34 -3.41 0.92 5.72
N ALA A 35 -3.67 2.04 5.06
CA ALA A 35 -4.30 2.03 3.75
C ALA A 35 -3.45 1.29 2.72
N LEU A 36 -2.13 1.49 2.77
CA LEU A 36 -1.21 0.83 1.86
C LEU A 36 -1.15 -0.68 2.15
N VAL A 37 -1.10 -1.07 3.41
CA VAL A 37 -1.09 -2.49 3.80
C VAL A 37 -2.38 -3.18 3.34
N GLU A 38 -3.52 -2.56 3.55
CA GLU A 38 -4.81 -3.09 3.09
C GLU A 38 -4.83 -3.25 1.58
N SER A 39 -4.29 -2.27 0.86
CA SER A 39 -4.22 -2.33 -0.60
C SER A 39 -3.37 -3.50 -1.08
N ILE A 40 -2.24 -3.75 -0.41
CA ILE A 40 -1.36 -4.88 -0.72
C ILE A 40 -2.06 -6.20 -0.43
N ASP A 41 -2.71 -6.31 0.73
CA ASP A 41 -3.41 -7.52 1.14
C ASP A 41 -4.55 -7.87 0.18
N LYS A 42 -5.28 -6.86 -0.27
CA LYS A 42 -6.33 -7.03 -1.26
C LYS A 42 -5.79 -7.61 -2.55
N ARG A 43 -4.66 -7.09 -3.01
CA ARG A 43 -4.02 -7.56 -4.24
C ARG A 43 -3.44 -8.95 -4.09
N ARG A 44 -2.91 -9.29 -2.91
CA ARG A 44 -2.41 -10.66 -2.64
C ARG A 44 -3.51 -11.71 -2.75
N ALA A 45 -4.75 -11.33 -2.48
CA ALA A 45 -5.88 -12.23 -2.59
C ALA A 45 -6.34 -12.44 -4.04
N ASP A 46 -5.86 -11.64 -4.97
CA ASP A 46 -6.26 -11.70 -6.37
C ASP A 46 -5.32 -12.61 -7.18
N PRO A 47 -5.82 -13.77 -7.67
CA PRO A 47 -4.98 -14.69 -8.43
C PRO A 47 -4.41 -14.10 -9.73
N GLU A 48 -5.17 -13.23 -10.39
CA GLU A 48 -4.72 -12.57 -11.61
C GLU A 48 -3.56 -11.62 -11.34
N PHE A 49 -3.64 -10.88 -10.26
CA PHE A 49 -2.57 -10.00 -9.84
C PHE A 49 -1.31 -10.80 -9.53
N LYS A 50 -1.44 -11.88 -8.77
CA LYS A 50 -0.30 -12.76 -8.46
C LYS A 50 0.37 -13.29 -9.71
N ALA A 51 -0.41 -13.72 -10.68
CA ALA A 51 0.13 -14.22 -11.93
C ALA A 51 0.88 -13.15 -12.71
N ARG A 52 0.35 -11.93 -12.73
CA ARG A 52 1.04 -10.80 -13.38
C ARG A 52 2.36 -10.47 -12.70
N VAL A 53 2.38 -10.45 -11.39
CA VAL A 53 3.60 -10.18 -10.61
C VAL A 53 4.67 -11.23 -10.93
N ARG A 54 4.31 -12.49 -10.96
CA ARG A 54 5.24 -13.57 -11.28
C ARG A 54 5.84 -13.44 -12.67
N ARG A 55 5.08 -12.94 -13.63
CA ARG A 55 5.58 -12.74 -14.99
C ARG A 55 6.48 -11.52 -15.12
N ILE A 56 6.16 -10.45 -14.41
CA ILE A 56 6.81 -9.16 -14.59
C ILE A 56 8.10 -9.05 -13.76
N ILE A 57 8.08 -9.52 -12.52
CA ILE A 57 9.16 -9.30 -11.56
C ILE A 57 9.97 -10.57 -11.36
N LYS A 58 10.55 -11.08 -12.43
CA LYS A 58 11.39 -12.28 -12.35
C LYS A 58 12.74 -12.04 -11.69
N GLU A 59 13.26 -10.83 -11.79
CA GLU A 59 14.57 -10.50 -11.27
C GLU A 59 14.58 -10.23 -9.77
N ASP A 60 13.46 -9.83 -9.20
CA ASP A 60 13.37 -9.55 -7.77
C ASP A 60 12.55 -10.63 -7.08
N ARG A 61 13.23 -11.70 -6.74
CA ARG A 61 12.60 -12.86 -6.11
C ARG A 61 12.00 -12.52 -4.76
N GLU A 62 12.69 -11.71 -3.97
CA GLU A 62 12.21 -11.34 -2.65
C GLU A 62 10.90 -10.53 -2.71
N LEU A 63 10.83 -9.56 -3.60
CA LEU A 63 9.63 -8.78 -3.80
C LEU A 63 8.50 -9.66 -4.31
N LEU A 64 8.80 -10.54 -5.27
CA LEU A 64 7.84 -11.47 -5.82
C LEU A 64 7.24 -12.35 -4.74
N GLU A 65 8.06 -12.89 -3.86
CA GLU A 65 7.60 -13.74 -2.77
C GLU A 65 6.66 -13.00 -1.83
N ARG A 66 6.99 -11.76 -1.48
CA ARG A 66 6.13 -10.96 -0.60
C ARG A 66 4.77 -10.66 -1.22
N LEU A 67 4.73 -10.38 -2.51
CA LEU A 67 3.49 -10.04 -3.19
C LEU A 67 2.66 -11.25 -3.59
N ALA A 68 3.30 -12.40 -3.73
CA ALA A 68 2.63 -13.62 -4.18
C ALA A 68 2.16 -14.54 -3.04
N ARG A 69 2.46 -14.20 -1.81
CA ARG A 69 2.06 -14.99 -0.64
C ARG A 69 0.57 -15.12 -0.51
#